data_6415e11aaa97fa7d0b3fcb06e77cd297
#
_entry.id   6415e11aaa97fa7d0b3fcb06e77cd297
#
_cell.length_a   1.000
_cell.length_b   1.000
_cell.length_c   1.000
_cell.angle_alpha   90.00
_cell.angle_beta   90.00
_cell.angle_gamma   90.00
#
_symmetry.space_group_name_H-M   'P 1'
#
loop_
_entity.id
_entity.type
_entity.pdbx_description
1 polymer ?
#
loop_
_entity_poly.entity_id
_entity_poly.type
_entity_poly.pdbx_seq_one_letter_code
_entity_poly.pdbx_strand_id
1 'polypeptide(L)'
;MSTLEIPDLDNPVRIDCDVLVIGGGTAGTMAALTAAENGAQVLLLEKAHVRHSGALAMGMDGVNNAVVPGKATPEDYVAEITRANDGIVNQRTIYQTATRGFAMVQRLERYGVKFEKDEHGEYA
;
A
#
# COMPACT_ATOMS: atom_id res chain seq x y z
N MET A 1 -21.93 23.30 -5.55
CA MET A 1 -21.82 22.97 -4.12
C MET A 1 -22.75 21.79 -3.90
N SER A 2 -22.24 20.60 -3.64
CA SER A 2 -23.08 19.47 -3.23
C SER A 2 -23.61 19.77 -1.83
N THR A 3 -24.93 19.83 -1.69
CA THR A 3 -25.58 19.86 -0.38
C THR A 3 -25.16 18.56 0.32
N LEU A 4 -24.50 18.68 1.46
CA LEU A 4 -24.30 17.56 2.37
C LEU A 4 -25.69 17.07 2.79
N GLU A 5 -26.11 15.92 2.25
CA GLU A 5 -27.30 15.25 2.77
C GLU A 5 -27.00 14.79 4.18
N ILE A 6 -27.79 15.29 5.13
CA ILE A 6 -27.73 14.81 6.51
C ILE A 6 -28.31 13.39 6.51
N PRO A 7 -27.55 12.38 6.98
CA PRO A 7 -28.06 11.02 7.02
C PRO A 7 -29.33 10.93 7.89
N ASP A 8 -30.27 10.12 7.44
CA ASP A 8 -31.46 9.78 8.24
C ASP A 8 -31.01 8.88 9.41
N LEU A 9 -30.90 9.46 10.59
CA LEU A 9 -30.45 8.75 11.80
C LEU A 9 -31.54 7.84 12.37
N ASP A 10 -32.80 8.01 11.94
CA ASP A 10 -33.93 7.19 12.39
C ASP A 10 -34.02 5.87 11.58
N ASN A 11 -33.38 5.84 10.39
CA ASN A 11 -33.30 4.68 9.51
C ASN A 11 -31.85 4.34 9.13
N PRO A 12 -30.99 3.92 10.03
CA PRO A 12 -29.59 3.62 9.73
C PRO A 12 -29.49 2.40 8.81
N VAL A 13 -28.64 2.50 7.79
CA VAL A 13 -28.25 1.33 6.98
C VAL A 13 -27.32 0.46 7.80
N ARG A 14 -27.73 -0.78 8.07
CA ARG A 14 -26.91 -1.78 8.75
C ARG A 14 -26.25 -2.69 7.70
N ILE A 15 -24.94 -2.83 7.80
CA ILE A 15 -24.15 -3.74 6.98
C ILE A 15 -23.32 -4.61 7.94
N ASP A 16 -23.49 -5.94 7.83
CA ASP A 16 -22.69 -6.88 8.61
C ASP A 16 -21.45 -7.29 7.77
N CYS A 17 -20.29 -7.34 8.39
CA CYS A 17 -19.04 -7.75 7.77
C CYS A 17 -18.11 -8.37 8.81
N ASP A 18 -17.12 -9.17 8.36
CA ASP A 18 -16.11 -9.74 9.24
C ASP A 18 -15.02 -8.72 9.58
N VAL A 19 -14.67 -7.88 8.60
CA VAL A 19 -13.62 -6.85 8.75
C VAL A 19 -14.11 -5.51 8.21
N LEU A 20 -14.12 -4.51 9.07
CA LEU A 20 -14.36 -3.12 8.71
C LEU A 20 -13.01 -2.39 8.56
N VAL A 21 -12.77 -1.85 7.36
CA VAL A 21 -11.59 -1.00 7.07
C VAL A 21 -12.05 0.44 6.90
N ILE A 22 -11.45 1.35 7.64
CA ILE A 22 -11.74 2.79 7.55
C ILE A 22 -10.55 3.49 6.89
N GLY A 23 -10.77 4.04 5.71
CA GLY A 23 -9.79 4.72 4.88
C GLY A 23 -9.30 3.86 3.71
N GLY A 24 -9.44 4.37 2.48
CA GLY A 24 -9.10 3.71 1.21
C GLY A 24 -7.72 4.07 0.65
N GLY A 25 -6.81 4.57 1.48
CA GLY A 25 -5.40 4.73 1.10
C GLY A 25 -4.68 3.39 0.99
N THR A 26 -3.38 3.40 0.67
CA THR A 26 -2.56 2.19 0.45
C THR A 26 -2.70 1.16 1.56
N ALA A 27 -2.58 1.57 2.82
CA ALA A 27 -2.64 0.67 3.96
C ALA A 27 -4.03 0.02 4.09
N GLY A 28 -5.10 0.81 4.00
CA GLY A 28 -6.47 0.31 4.09
C GLY A 28 -6.81 -0.61 2.92
N THR A 29 -6.45 -0.24 1.71
CA THR A 29 -6.68 -1.08 0.53
C THR A 29 -5.95 -2.41 0.64
N MET A 30 -4.67 -2.41 1.06
CA MET A 30 -3.91 -3.65 1.24
C MET A 30 -4.45 -4.51 2.39
N ALA A 31 -4.92 -3.90 3.48
CA ALA A 31 -5.57 -4.62 4.57
C ALA A 31 -6.87 -5.28 4.09
N ALA A 32 -7.71 -4.53 3.36
CA ALA A 32 -8.95 -5.05 2.79
C ALA A 32 -8.72 -6.21 1.82
N LEU A 33 -7.78 -6.05 0.88
CA LEU A 33 -7.41 -7.09 -0.08
C LEU A 33 -6.89 -8.34 0.64
N THR A 34 -6.01 -8.16 1.63
CA THR A 34 -5.44 -9.28 2.38
C THR A 34 -6.53 -10.03 3.17
N ALA A 35 -7.45 -9.32 3.81
CA ALA A 35 -8.55 -9.95 4.52
C ALA A 35 -9.48 -10.71 3.55
N ALA A 36 -9.83 -10.11 2.42
CA ALA A 36 -10.68 -10.74 1.40
C ALA A 36 -10.02 -11.98 0.77
N GLU A 37 -8.72 -11.95 0.48
CA GLU A 37 -7.96 -13.10 -0.01
C GLU A 37 -7.93 -14.27 1.00
N ASN A 38 -8.13 -13.99 2.28
CA ASN A 38 -8.27 -15.00 3.34
C ASN A 38 -9.73 -15.36 3.63
N GLY A 39 -10.67 -14.99 2.77
CA GLY A 39 -12.07 -15.40 2.81
C GLY A 39 -12.97 -14.54 3.70
N ALA A 40 -12.50 -13.42 4.25
CA ALA A 40 -13.33 -12.54 5.05
C ALA A 40 -14.26 -11.67 4.18
N GLN A 41 -15.47 -11.41 4.67
CA GLN A 41 -16.34 -10.38 4.12
C GLN A 41 -15.86 -9.01 4.60
N VAL A 42 -15.38 -8.18 3.68
CA VAL A 42 -14.74 -6.91 4.00
C VAL A 42 -15.61 -5.74 3.57
N LEU A 43 -15.83 -4.79 4.48
CA LEU A 43 -16.37 -3.48 4.18
C LEU A 43 -15.27 -2.43 4.29
N LEU A 44 -15.01 -1.69 3.21
CA LEU A 44 -14.10 -0.56 3.23
C LEU A 44 -14.89 0.74 3.10
N LEU A 45 -14.70 1.63 4.06
CA LEU A 45 -15.29 2.97 4.06
C LEU A 45 -14.22 4.01 3.74
N GLU A 46 -14.51 4.85 2.74
CA GLU A 46 -13.63 5.94 2.32
C GLU A 46 -14.43 7.25 2.25
N LYS A 47 -13.88 8.32 2.83
CA LYS A 47 -14.52 9.64 2.85
C LYS A 47 -14.55 10.37 1.49
N ALA A 48 -13.65 9.97 0.59
CA ALA A 48 -13.55 10.54 -0.75
C ALA A 48 -13.89 9.46 -1.80
N HIS A 49 -13.07 9.30 -2.80
CA HIS A 49 -13.27 8.32 -3.86
C HIS A 49 -12.22 7.20 -3.72
N VAL A 50 -12.64 5.96 -3.44
CA VAL A 50 -11.75 4.84 -3.16
C VAL A 50 -10.71 4.56 -4.25
N ARG A 51 -11.06 4.82 -5.52
CA ARG A 51 -10.13 4.63 -6.66
C ARG A 51 -9.07 5.72 -6.77
N HIS A 52 -9.20 6.79 -6.01
CA HIS A 52 -8.30 7.95 -6.07
C HIS A 52 -8.21 8.59 -4.68
N SER A 53 -7.69 7.84 -3.73
CA SER A 53 -7.61 8.24 -2.33
C SER A 53 -6.22 7.96 -1.74
N GLY A 54 -5.88 8.73 -0.72
CA GLY A 54 -4.61 8.64 -0.02
C GLY A 54 -3.45 9.30 -0.75
N ALA A 55 -2.28 9.24 -0.12
CA ALA A 55 -1.08 9.95 -0.59
C ALA A 55 -0.55 9.45 -1.95
N LEU A 56 -0.74 8.17 -2.28
CA LEU A 56 -0.31 7.61 -3.57
C LEU A 56 -0.99 8.26 -4.76
N ALA A 57 -2.26 8.63 -4.63
CA ALA A 57 -3.01 9.26 -5.70
C ALA A 57 -2.53 10.69 -6.03
N MET A 58 -1.73 11.29 -5.14
CA MET A 58 -1.33 12.70 -5.23
C MET A 58 0.05 12.91 -5.89
N GLY A 59 0.78 11.89 -6.23
CA GLY A 59 2.06 12.07 -6.89
C GLY A 59 3.15 11.08 -6.51
N MET A 60 2.88 9.80 -6.60
CA MET A 60 3.89 8.77 -6.43
C MET A 60 4.35 8.25 -7.77
N ASP A 61 5.58 8.54 -8.11
CA ASP A 61 6.18 8.16 -9.40
C ASP A 61 6.82 6.77 -9.34
N GLY A 62 7.04 6.23 -8.14
CA GLY A 62 7.70 4.94 -8.00
C GLY A 62 7.55 4.31 -6.62
N VAL A 63 7.89 3.05 -6.52
CA VAL A 63 7.99 2.32 -5.26
C VAL A 63 9.45 2.32 -4.85
N ASN A 64 9.77 2.99 -3.74
CA ASN A 64 11.10 2.94 -3.15
C ASN A 64 11.33 1.56 -2.51
N ASN A 65 11.82 0.66 -3.32
CA ASN A 65 12.14 -0.69 -2.89
C ASN A 65 13.41 -1.15 -3.62
N ALA A 66 14.54 -0.80 -3.05
CA ALA A 66 15.84 -1.05 -3.65
C ALA A 66 16.27 -2.52 -3.66
N VAL A 67 15.49 -3.43 -3.03
CA VAL A 67 15.95 -4.81 -2.86
C VAL A 67 15.40 -5.72 -3.96
N VAL A 68 15.88 -5.47 -5.18
CA VAL A 68 15.68 -6.41 -6.29
C VAL A 68 16.74 -7.50 -6.16
N PRO A 69 16.35 -8.79 -6.12
CA PRO A 69 17.32 -9.90 -6.02
C PRO A 69 18.40 -9.83 -7.09
N GLY A 70 19.66 -9.92 -6.68
CA GLY A 70 20.82 -9.83 -7.57
C GLY A 70 21.32 -8.41 -7.85
N LYS A 71 20.54 -7.36 -7.54
CA LYS A 71 20.95 -5.95 -7.70
C LYS A 71 21.32 -5.29 -6.38
N ALA A 72 20.66 -5.65 -5.28
CA ALA A 72 20.93 -5.11 -3.94
C ALA A 72 20.61 -6.13 -2.85
N THR A 73 21.11 -5.86 -1.64
CA THR A 73 20.81 -6.64 -0.43
C THR A 73 19.96 -5.81 0.56
N PRO A 74 19.23 -6.45 1.49
CA PRO A 74 18.54 -5.73 2.56
C PRO A 74 19.47 -4.86 3.40
N GLU A 75 20.72 -5.30 3.60
CA GLU A 75 21.75 -4.59 4.32
C GLU A 75 22.18 -3.30 3.61
N ASP A 76 22.31 -3.34 2.27
CA ASP A 76 22.60 -2.16 1.45
C ASP A 76 21.49 -1.11 1.60
N TYR A 77 20.23 -1.56 1.55
CA TYR A 77 19.08 -0.68 1.74
C TYR A 77 19.05 -0.04 3.14
N VAL A 78 19.32 -0.83 4.20
CA VAL A 78 19.43 -0.29 5.56
C VAL A 78 20.54 0.74 5.67
N ALA A 79 21.70 0.47 5.08
CA ALA A 79 22.83 1.39 5.10
C ALA A 79 22.52 2.70 4.38
N GLU A 80 21.87 2.63 3.21
CA GLU A 80 21.46 3.79 2.42
C GLU A 80 20.46 4.66 3.18
N ILE A 81 19.38 4.08 3.69
CA ILE A 81 18.35 4.82 4.44
C ILE A 81 18.91 5.39 5.75
N THR A 82 19.80 4.65 6.43
CA THR A 82 20.47 5.13 7.64
C THR A 82 21.31 6.36 7.33
N ARG A 83 22.08 6.34 6.24
CA ARG A 83 22.89 7.47 5.80
C ARG A 83 22.02 8.66 5.38
N ALA A 84 20.97 8.44 4.62
CA ALA A 84 20.07 9.49 4.15
C ALA A 84 19.31 10.22 5.27
N ASN A 85 19.22 9.60 6.45
CA ASN A 85 18.53 10.14 7.61
C ASN A 85 19.50 10.46 8.77
N ASP A 86 20.77 10.73 8.48
CA ASP A 86 21.79 11.10 9.46
C ASP A 86 21.89 10.13 10.66
N GLY A 87 21.64 8.86 10.43
CA GLY A 87 21.67 7.82 11.45
C GLY A 87 20.41 7.71 12.33
N ILE A 88 19.44 8.62 12.18
CA ILE A 88 18.23 8.63 13.01
C ILE A 88 17.13 7.77 12.37
N VAL A 89 17.26 6.46 12.55
CA VAL A 89 16.35 5.48 11.93
C VAL A 89 16.12 4.26 12.83
N ASN A 90 14.98 3.61 12.65
CA ASN A 90 14.76 2.27 13.18
C ASN A 90 15.20 1.23 12.14
N GLN A 91 16.45 0.81 12.20
CA GLN A 91 17.04 -0.13 11.26
C GLN A 91 16.28 -1.46 11.16
N ARG A 92 15.71 -1.94 12.28
CA ARG A 92 14.90 -3.17 12.29
C ARG A 92 13.66 -3.04 11.41
N THR A 93 12.97 -1.90 11.48
CA THR A 93 11.80 -1.64 10.62
C THR A 93 12.20 -1.54 9.16
N ILE A 94 13.30 -0.85 8.86
CA ILE A 94 13.83 -0.73 7.49
C ILE A 94 14.20 -2.10 6.93
N TYR A 95 14.90 -2.92 7.70
CA TYR A 95 15.28 -4.27 7.31
C TYR A 95 14.06 -5.16 7.00
N GLN A 96 13.01 -5.08 7.82
CA GLN A 96 11.76 -5.80 7.55
C GLN A 96 11.07 -5.33 6.25
N THR A 97 11.11 -4.04 5.98
CA THR A 97 10.60 -3.48 4.71
C THR A 97 11.43 -3.98 3.53
N ALA A 98 12.75 -3.91 3.65
CA ALA A 98 13.68 -4.35 2.62
C ALA A 98 13.50 -5.84 2.25
N THR A 99 13.39 -6.71 3.24
CA THR A 99 13.24 -8.16 3.02
C THR A 99 11.89 -8.55 2.41
N ARG A 100 10.85 -7.73 2.56
CA ARG A 100 9.50 -8.02 2.07
C ARG A 100 9.09 -7.21 0.83
N GLY A 101 9.83 -6.15 0.53
CA GLY A 101 9.45 -5.18 -0.48
C GLY A 101 9.33 -5.78 -1.87
N PHE A 102 10.28 -6.62 -2.30
CA PHE A 102 10.23 -7.22 -3.63
C PHE A 102 9.02 -8.15 -3.82
N ALA A 103 8.70 -8.97 -2.84
CA ALA A 103 7.50 -9.81 -2.86
C ALA A 103 6.22 -8.95 -2.95
N MET A 104 6.22 -7.76 -2.36
CA MET A 104 5.11 -6.81 -2.47
C MET A 104 5.00 -6.22 -3.88
N VAL A 105 6.12 -5.87 -4.53
CA VAL A 105 6.14 -5.42 -5.94
C VAL A 105 5.51 -6.49 -6.84
N GLN A 106 5.91 -7.74 -6.68
CA GLN A 106 5.33 -8.87 -7.43
C GLN A 106 3.82 -9.05 -7.14
N ARG A 107 3.39 -8.80 -5.89
CA ARG A 107 1.97 -8.85 -5.53
C ARG A 107 1.18 -7.74 -6.21
N LEU A 108 1.73 -6.53 -6.30
CA LEU A 108 1.12 -5.42 -7.02
C LEU A 108 1.00 -5.72 -8.52
N GLU A 109 1.99 -6.37 -9.14
CA GLU A 109 1.88 -6.82 -10.53
C GLU A 109 0.72 -7.82 -10.73
N ARG A 110 0.51 -8.75 -9.78
CA ARG A 110 -0.64 -9.65 -9.84
C ARG A 110 -1.99 -8.92 -9.75
N TYR A 111 -2.02 -7.74 -9.13
CA TYR A 111 -3.20 -6.86 -9.12
C TYR A 111 -3.31 -5.98 -10.38
N GLY A 112 -2.37 -6.10 -11.32
CA GLY A 112 -2.40 -5.39 -12.59
C GLY A 112 -1.60 -4.10 -12.63
N VAL A 113 -0.83 -3.78 -11.59
CA VAL A 113 0.13 -2.66 -11.63
C VAL A 113 1.25 -3.02 -12.61
N LYS A 114 1.57 -2.09 -13.51
CA LYS A 114 2.66 -2.25 -14.47
C LYS A 114 3.86 -1.43 -14.00
N PHE A 115 4.95 -2.11 -13.72
CA PHE A 115 6.24 -1.49 -13.45
C PHE A 115 7.06 -1.40 -14.74
N GLU A 116 7.87 -0.35 -14.85
CA GLU A 116 8.82 -0.22 -15.94
C GLU A 116 9.89 -1.32 -15.85
N LYS A 117 10.18 -1.91 -16.98
CA LYS A 117 11.21 -2.95 -17.15
C LYS A 117 12.06 -2.61 -18.34
N ASP A 118 13.31 -3.01 -18.29
CA ASP A 118 14.23 -2.87 -19.39
C ASP A 118 13.93 -3.85 -20.54
N GLU A 119 14.75 -3.81 -21.59
CA GLU A 119 14.62 -4.68 -22.76
C GLU A 119 14.81 -6.18 -22.47
N HIS A 120 15.40 -6.52 -21.31
CA HIS A 120 15.58 -7.89 -20.83
C HIS A 120 14.46 -8.32 -19.86
N GLY A 121 13.49 -7.43 -19.60
CA GLY A 121 12.39 -7.68 -18.68
C GLY A 121 12.75 -7.53 -17.20
N GLU A 122 13.90 -6.94 -16.89
CA GLU A 122 14.31 -6.64 -15.52
C GLU A 122 13.73 -5.31 -15.04
N TYR A 123 13.48 -5.20 -13.73
CA TYR A 123 12.99 -3.95 -13.15
C TYR A 123 14.02 -2.83 -13.28
N ALA A 124 13.55 -1.68 -13.75
CA ALA A 124 14.35 -0.49 -13.92
C ALA A 124 14.80 0.11 -12.57
#